data_2ec8d772b4a34374442b9d5dbf1e1247
#
_entry.id   2ec8d772b4a34374442b9d5dbf1e1247
#
_cell.length_a   1.000
_cell.length_b   1.000
_cell.length_c   1.000
_cell.angle_alpha   90.00
_cell.angle_beta   90.00
_cell.angle_gamma   90.00
#
_symmetry.space_group_name_H-M   'P 1'
#
loop_
_entity.id
_entity.type
_entity.pdbx_description
1 polymer ?
#
loop_
_entity_poly.entity_id
_entity_poly.type
_entity_poly.pdbx_seq_one_letter_code
_entity_poly.pdbx_strand_id
1 'polypeptide(L)'
;MNAPVFVAAILAASNEPELLYILRQATPEAKAIIGFLAIFSIIAWSVMIAKALQMRRAKNLNQLFRAEYATQKNVLDVFDRRVQVEGCPLFVIYQAGSLELDARLKNPEGSGRKRYVSLKGMEHVKRSLENAVAQESLKLESGLILLAIAVSGGPFLGLLGTVWGVMSTFGHIAQQGSASLAAMAPGVSAALVTTVAGLLVAIPSMFGYNWLVHTLRVLTVELDNFAQELVSKMETEYLEE
;
A
#
# COMPACT_ATOMS: atom_id res chain seq x y z
N MET A 1 -17.54 -28.91 51.51
CA MET A 1 -17.12 -28.40 50.18
C MET A 1 -15.60 -28.46 50.15
N ASN A 2 -15.02 -29.40 49.42
CA ASN A 2 -13.59 -29.76 49.53
C ASN A 2 -12.70 -28.70 48.87
N ALA A 3 -11.97 -27.93 49.68
CA ALA A 3 -10.99 -26.94 49.24
C ALA A 3 -10.01 -27.41 48.11
N PRO A 4 -9.55 -28.69 48.11
CA PRO A 4 -8.63 -29.16 47.07
C PRO A 4 -9.27 -29.25 45.67
N VAL A 5 -10.58 -29.50 45.57
CA VAL A 5 -11.28 -29.57 44.25
C VAL A 5 -11.47 -28.18 43.67
N PHE A 6 -11.69 -27.16 44.52
CA PHE A 6 -11.82 -25.78 44.07
C PHE A 6 -10.46 -25.19 43.59
N VAL A 7 -9.39 -25.52 44.33
CA VAL A 7 -8.02 -25.11 43.94
C VAL A 7 -7.55 -25.86 42.64
N ALA A 8 -7.89 -27.12 42.51
CA ALA A 8 -7.61 -27.90 41.31
C ALA A 8 -8.39 -27.37 40.07
N ALA A 9 -9.64 -26.92 40.27
CA ALA A 9 -10.44 -26.29 39.20
C ALA A 9 -9.87 -24.91 38.76
N ILE A 10 -9.37 -24.11 39.73
CA ILE A 10 -8.71 -22.84 39.44
C ILE A 10 -7.37 -23.07 38.73
N LEU A 11 -6.58 -24.04 39.13
CA LEU A 11 -5.31 -24.39 38.49
C LEU A 11 -5.48 -25.04 37.11
N ALA A 12 -6.56 -25.78 36.88
CA ALA A 12 -6.91 -26.33 35.56
C ALA A 12 -7.42 -25.24 34.61
N ALA A 13 -8.12 -24.21 35.15
CA ALA A 13 -8.53 -23.05 34.33
C ALA A 13 -7.38 -22.14 33.94
N SER A 14 -6.23 -22.19 34.63
CA SER A 14 -5.07 -21.36 34.36
C SER A 14 -4.13 -21.90 33.20
N ASN A 15 -4.41 -23.06 32.64
CA ASN A 15 -3.58 -23.67 31.63
C ASN A 15 -4.05 -23.44 30.19
N GLU A 16 -5.25 -22.95 29.96
CA GLU A 16 -5.66 -22.48 28.63
C GLU A 16 -5.51 -20.94 28.59
N PRO A 17 -4.85 -20.38 27.55
CA PRO A 17 -4.81 -18.91 27.41
C PRO A 17 -6.25 -18.39 27.35
N GLU A 18 -6.56 -17.41 28.21
CA GLU A 18 -7.91 -16.83 28.38
C GLU A 18 -8.59 -16.50 27.05
N LEU A 19 -7.81 -16.04 26.06
CA LEU A 19 -8.28 -15.75 24.70
C LEU A 19 -8.83 -16.99 23.99
N LEU A 20 -8.19 -18.16 24.13
CA LEU A 20 -8.66 -19.40 23.51
C LEU A 20 -9.98 -19.88 24.14
N TYR A 21 -10.12 -19.77 25.44
CA TYR A 21 -11.36 -20.08 26.14
C TYR A 21 -12.51 -19.18 25.67
N ILE A 22 -12.28 -17.85 25.59
CA ILE A 22 -13.27 -16.87 25.14
C ILE A 22 -13.65 -17.13 23.67
N LEU A 23 -12.67 -17.41 22.81
CA LEU A 23 -12.91 -17.73 21.39
C LEU A 23 -13.74 -19.01 21.21
N ARG A 24 -13.54 -20.03 22.03
CA ARG A 24 -14.37 -21.25 22.00
C ARG A 24 -15.82 -20.99 22.34
N GLN A 25 -16.08 -20.08 23.30
CA GLN A 25 -17.43 -19.71 23.74
C GLN A 25 -18.08 -18.63 22.87
N ALA A 26 -17.33 -18.01 21.96
CA ALA A 26 -17.84 -16.99 21.07
C ALA A 26 -18.96 -17.53 20.18
N THR A 27 -19.94 -16.68 19.87
CA THR A 27 -21.02 -16.99 18.94
C THR A 27 -20.48 -17.30 17.54
N PRO A 28 -21.20 -18.06 16.69
CA PRO A 28 -20.78 -18.35 15.32
C PRO A 28 -20.47 -17.08 14.51
N GLU A 29 -21.26 -16.03 14.73
CA GLU A 29 -21.10 -14.74 14.05
C GLU A 29 -19.80 -14.03 14.46
N ALA A 30 -19.50 -14.02 15.78
CA ALA A 30 -18.25 -13.46 16.28
C ALA A 30 -17.03 -14.21 15.72
N LYS A 31 -17.10 -15.54 15.64
CA LYS A 31 -16.06 -16.37 15.00
C LYS A 31 -15.88 -16.05 13.52
N ALA A 32 -16.97 -15.86 12.79
CA ALA A 32 -16.94 -15.49 11.38
C ALA A 32 -16.27 -14.12 11.19
N ILE A 33 -16.60 -13.12 12.02
CA ILE A 33 -16.00 -11.78 11.97
C ILE A 33 -14.49 -11.85 12.28
N ILE A 34 -14.10 -12.57 13.32
CA ILE A 34 -12.68 -12.74 13.67
C ILE A 34 -11.92 -13.46 12.56
N GLY A 35 -12.50 -14.50 11.96
CA GLY A 35 -11.92 -15.20 10.82
C GLY A 35 -11.72 -14.29 9.61
N PHE A 36 -12.72 -13.47 9.30
CA PHE A 36 -12.63 -12.46 8.23
C PHE A 36 -11.52 -11.42 8.52
N LEU A 37 -11.47 -10.90 9.75
CA LEU A 37 -10.42 -9.97 10.17
C LEU A 37 -9.02 -10.59 10.10
N ALA A 38 -8.86 -11.88 10.44
CA ALA A 38 -7.59 -12.59 10.32
C ALA A 38 -7.12 -12.69 8.86
N ILE A 39 -8.01 -13.08 7.94
CA ILE A 39 -7.73 -13.12 6.50
C ILE A 39 -7.35 -11.72 6.00
N PHE A 40 -8.12 -10.73 6.40
CA PHE A 40 -7.89 -9.34 6.01
C PHE A 40 -6.55 -8.79 6.54
N SER A 41 -6.17 -9.19 7.75
CA SER A 41 -4.85 -8.89 8.32
C SER A 41 -3.71 -9.47 7.47
N ILE A 42 -3.81 -10.73 7.05
CA ILE A 42 -2.80 -11.37 6.20
C ILE A 42 -2.65 -10.62 4.87
N ILE A 43 -3.78 -10.23 4.25
CA ILE A 43 -3.77 -9.44 3.01
C ILE A 43 -3.10 -8.07 3.25
N ALA A 44 -3.48 -7.36 4.32
CA ALA A 44 -2.92 -6.05 4.64
C ALA A 44 -1.38 -6.12 4.85
N TRP A 45 -0.90 -7.09 5.62
CA TRP A 45 0.53 -7.31 5.82
C TRP A 45 1.26 -7.65 4.52
N SER A 46 0.68 -8.53 3.70
CA SER A 46 1.24 -8.89 2.39
C SER A 46 1.39 -7.68 1.48
N VAL A 47 0.36 -6.86 1.36
CA VAL A 47 0.39 -5.62 0.56
C VAL A 47 1.41 -4.63 1.11
N MET A 48 1.43 -4.44 2.43
CA MET A 48 2.36 -3.51 3.09
C MET A 48 3.82 -3.88 2.81
N ILE A 49 4.18 -5.17 2.97
CA ILE A 49 5.54 -5.65 2.72
C ILE A 49 5.88 -5.54 1.23
N ALA A 50 5.00 -5.99 0.34
CA ALA A 50 5.22 -5.93 -1.10
C ALA A 50 5.45 -4.49 -1.58
N LYS A 51 4.63 -3.54 -1.12
CA LYS A 51 4.77 -2.12 -1.47
C LYS A 51 6.01 -1.47 -0.88
N ALA A 52 6.35 -1.81 0.37
CA ALA A 52 7.59 -1.33 0.98
C ALA A 52 8.84 -1.78 0.19
N LEU A 53 8.87 -3.04 -0.24
CA LEU A 53 9.95 -3.57 -1.07
C LEU A 53 9.98 -2.94 -2.46
N GLN A 54 8.81 -2.77 -3.11
CA GLN A 54 8.69 -2.11 -4.40
C GLN A 54 9.24 -0.68 -4.36
N MET A 55 8.82 0.13 -3.37
CA MET A 55 9.28 1.52 -3.25
C MET A 55 10.76 1.63 -2.89
N ARG A 56 11.27 0.73 -2.03
CA ARG A 56 12.72 0.67 -1.74
C ARG A 56 13.52 0.34 -2.99
N ARG A 57 13.07 -0.65 -3.78
CA ARG A 57 13.73 -1.01 -5.04
C ARG A 57 13.70 0.15 -6.03
N ALA A 58 12.54 0.79 -6.22
CA ALA A 58 12.39 1.96 -7.10
C ALA A 58 13.36 3.08 -6.69
N LYS A 59 13.42 3.42 -5.39
CA LYS A 59 14.34 4.45 -4.88
C LYS A 59 15.80 4.12 -5.16
N ASN A 60 16.24 2.88 -4.91
CA ASN A 60 17.63 2.48 -5.16
C ASN A 60 17.97 2.54 -6.65
N LEU A 61 17.08 2.05 -7.51
CA LEU A 61 17.28 2.10 -8.97
C LEU A 61 17.28 3.53 -9.49
N ASN A 62 16.40 4.40 -8.96
CA ASN A 62 16.40 5.82 -9.29
C ASN A 62 17.75 6.48 -8.96
N GLN A 63 18.31 6.21 -7.80
CA GLN A 63 19.62 6.76 -7.41
C GLN A 63 20.74 6.30 -8.34
N LEU A 64 20.77 5.02 -8.68
CA LEU A 64 21.76 4.47 -9.61
C LEU A 64 21.62 5.08 -11.01
N PHE A 65 20.40 5.15 -11.53
CA PHE A 65 20.12 5.74 -12.82
C PHE A 65 20.49 7.23 -12.86
N ARG A 66 20.14 7.99 -11.83
CA ARG A 66 20.46 9.42 -11.74
C ARG A 66 21.98 9.66 -11.71
N ALA A 67 22.74 8.82 -11.00
CA ALA A 67 24.18 8.90 -10.97
C ALA A 67 24.79 8.64 -12.35
N GLU A 68 24.32 7.63 -13.07
CA GLU A 68 24.77 7.34 -14.44
C GLU A 68 24.38 8.44 -15.42
N TYR A 69 23.13 8.91 -15.38
CA TYR A 69 22.64 9.99 -16.23
C TYR A 69 23.44 11.29 -16.04
N ALA A 70 23.84 11.62 -14.82
CA ALA A 70 24.63 12.81 -14.52
C ALA A 70 26.04 12.79 -15.17
N THR A 71 26.56 11.63 -15.54
CA THR A 71 27.86 11.50 -16.20
C THR A 71 27.80 11.65 -17.74
N GLN A 72 26.59 11.67 -18.31
CA GLN A 72 26.42 11.74 -19.75
C GLN A 72 26.54 13.19 -20.25
N LYS A 73 27.14 13.34 -21.43
CA LYS A 73 27.32 14.65 -22.08
C LYS A 73 26.06 15.09 -22.84
N ASN A 74 25.42 14.18 -23.56
CA ASN A 74 24.19 14.45 -24.31
C ASN A 74 22.99 13.74 -23.69
N VAL A 75 21.82 14.36 -23.82
CA VAL A 75 20.57 13.80 -23.25
C VAL A 75 20.24 12.43 -23.83
N LEU A 76 20.52 12.17 -25.10
CA LEU A 76 20.19 10.92 -25.80
C LEU A 76 21.25 9.81 -25.66
N ASP A 77 22.38 10.03 -24.99
CA ASP A 77 23.47 9.05 -24.92
C ASP A 77 23.03 7.70 -24.31
N VAL A 78 22.20 7.70 -23.26
CA VAL A 78 21.67 6.46 -22.65
C VAL A 78 20.64 5.79 -23.56
N PHE A 79 19.81 6.58 -24.24
CA PHE A 79 18.80 6.08 -25.17
C PHE A 79 19.45 5.36 -26.36
N ASP A 80 20.51 5.95 -26.93
CA ASP A 80 21.23 5.39 -28.08
C ASP A 80 21.97 4.09 -27.77
N ARG A 81 22.38 3.89 -26.53
CA ARG A 81 22.95 2.61 -26.02
C ARG A 81 21.93 1.50 -25.90
N ARG A 82 20.63 1.77 -26.06
CA ARG A 82 19.52 0.80 -25.90
C ARG A 82 19.55 0.02 -24.59
N VAL A 83 20.02 0.64 -23.52
CA VAL A 83 20.01 0.05 -22.19
C VAL A 83 18.55 -0.06 -21.73
N GLN A 84 18.18 -1.16 -21.08
CA GLN A 84 16.87 -1.32 -20.45
C GLN A 84 17.07 -1.54 -18.95
N VAL A 85 16.36 -0.77 -18.13
CA VAL A 85 16.40 -0.88 -16.68
C VAL A 85 14.99 -1.13 -16.17
N GLU A 86 14.70 -2.41 -15.92
CA GLU A 86 13.36 -2.79 -15.42
C GLU A 86 13.14 -2.35 -13.96
N GLY A 87 11.99 -1.75 -13.69
CA GLY A 87 11.59 -1.34 -12.35
C GLY A 87 12.19 -0.03 -11.85
N CYS A 88 12.80 0.77 -12.75
CA CYS A 88 13.30 2.11 -12.44
C CYS A 88 12.33 3.17 -13.00
N PRO A 89 11.54 3.86 -12.17
CA PRO A 89 10.61 4.88 -12.63
C PRO A 89 11.27 6.03 -13.38
N LEU A 90 12.43 6.53 -12.93
CA LEU A 90 13.17 7.58 -13.62
C LEU A 90 13.60 7.16 -15.03
N PHE A 91 14.00 5.91 -15.21
CA PHE A 91 14.36 5.39 -16.52
C PHE A 91 13.16 5.36 -17.47
N VAL A 92 11.97 4.98 -16.99
CA VAL A 92 10.74 4.97 -17.79
C VAL A 92 10.41 6.37 -18.28
N ILE A 93 10.51 7.38 -17.40
CA ILE A 93 10.29 8.79 -17.74
C ILE A 93 11.32 9.26 -18.78
N TYR A 94 12.60 8.97 -18.54
CA TYR A 94 13.68 9.29 -19.48
C TYR A 94 13.42 8.67 -20.85
N GLN A 95 13.05 7.39 -20.88
CA GLN A 95 12.78 6.66 -22.12
C GLN A 95 11.58 7.26 -22.88
N ALA A 96 10.50 7.63 -22.18
CA ALA A 96 9.33 8.25 -22.80
C ALA A 96 9.67 9.59 -23.47
N GLY A 97 10.41 10.46 -22.78
CA GLY A 97 10.85 11.74 -23.32
C GLY A 97 11.84 11.59 -24.47
N SER A 98 12.82 10.69 -24.33
CA SER A 98 13.82 10.43 -25.36
C SER A 98 13.23 9.83 -26.63
N LEU A 99 12.24 8.94 -26.50
CA LEU A 99 11.53 8.34 -27.64
C LEU A 99 10.75 9.41 -28.43
N GLU A 100 10.03 10.28 -27.72
CA GLU A 100 9.28 11.36 -28.36
C GLU A 100 10.21 12.39 -29.01
N LEU A 101 11.32 12.74 -28.35
CA LEU A 101 12.34 13.63 -28.90
C LEU A 101 12.98 13.02 -30.17
N ASP A 102 13.39 11.75 -30.13
CA ASP A 102 13.97 11.05 -31.30
C ASP A 102 12.99 11.00 -32.49
N ALA A 103 11.69 10.76 -32.19
CA ALA A 103 10.65 10.79 -33.22
C ALA A 103 10.53 12.16 -33.91
N ARG A 104 10.78 13.27 -33.19
CA ARG A 104 10.74 14.65 -33.73
C ARG A 104 12.04 15.03 -34.44
N LEU A 105 13.16 14.44 -34.01
CA LEU A 105 14.46 14.65 -34.66
C LEU A 105 14.61 13.85 -35.96
N LYS A 106 13.85 12.78 -36.20
CA LYS A 106 13.90 11.99 -37.43
C LYS A 106 13.54 12.84 -38.64
N ASN A 107 14.39 12.77 -39.65
CA ASN A 107 14.18 13.46 -40.90
C ASN A 107 13.36 12.56 -41.86
N PRO A 108 12.17 12.98 -42.34
CA PRO A 108 11.36 12.16 -43.25
C PRO A 108 12.01 11.95 -44.63
N GLU A 109 12.95 12.80 -45.02
CA GLU A 109 13.56 12.81 -46.36
C GLU A 109 15.02 12.33 -46.39
N GLY A 110 15.63 11.93 -45.26
CA GLY A 110 17.05 11.59 -45.22
C GLY A 110 17.48 10.63 -44.13
N SER A 111 18.65 10.01 -44.32
CA SER A 111 19.32 9.17 -43.33
C SER A 111 20.01 10.06 -42.30
N GLY A 112 19.29 10.42 -41.20
CA GLY A 112 19.87 11.18 -40.09
C GLY A 112 18.84 11.87 -39.23
N ARG A 113 19.30 12.39 -38.06
CA ARG A 113 18.50 13.23 -37.14
C ARG A 113 18.65 14.70 -37.53
N LYS A 114 17.56 15.47 -37.44
CA LYS A 114 17.63 16.94 -37.49
C LYS A 114 18.43 17.43 -36.29
N ARG A 115 19.01 18.61 -36.42
CA ARG A 115 19.80 19.21 -35.33
C ARG A 115 18.91 19.82 -34.25
N TYR A 116 17.74 20.32 -34.64
CA TYR A 116 16.82 21.07 -33.75
C TYR A 116 15.38 20.62 -33.93
N VAL A 117 14.59 20.84 -32.88
CA VAL A 117 13.15 20.60 -32.80
C VAL A 117 12.44 21.93 -32.59
N SER A 118 11.31 22.13 -33.27
CA SER A 118 10.47 23.33 -33.07
C SER A 118 9.89 23.39 -31.67
N LEU A 119 9.53 24.60 -31.19
CA LEU A 119 8.86 24.83 -29.90
C LEU A 119 7.65 23.93 -29.72
N LYS A 120 6.80 23.78 -30.77
CA LYS A 120 5.64 22.89 -30.72
C LYS A 120 6.04 21.42 -30.55
N GLY A 121 7.15 20.99 -31.17
CA GLY A 121 7.70 19.65 -31.00
C GLY A 121 8.17 19.41 -29.56
N MET A 122 8.83 20.37 -28.94
CA MET A 122 9.30 20.30 -27.56
C MET A 122 8.13 20.25 -26.57
N GLU A 123 7.02 20.93 -26.87
CA GLU A 123 5.80 20.86 -26.04
C GLU A 123 5.18 19.45 -26.04
N HIS A 124 5.27 18.71 -27.15
CA HIS A 124 4.86 17.30 -27.17
C HIS A 124 5.78 16.42 -26.32
N VAL A 125 7.10 16.66 -26.34
CA VAL A 125 8.05 15.95 -25.48
C VAL A 125 7.71 16.19 -24.00
N LYS A 126 7.45 17.45 -23.62
CA LYS A 126 7.03 17.80 -22.26
C LYS A 126 5.77 17.05 -21.83
N ARG A 127 4.74 17.02 -22.66
CA ARG A 127 3.50 16.26 -22.38
C ARG A 127 3.75 14.76 -22.25
N SER A 128 4.66 14.19 -23.05
CA SER A 128 5.03 12.78 -22.92
C SER A 128 5.69 12.48 -21.59
N LEU A 129 6.56 13.36 -21.11
CA LEU A 129 7.20 13.26 -19.80
C LEU A 129 6.19 13.38 -18.66
N GLU A 130 5.30 14.39 -18.70
CA GLU A 130 4.22 14.58 -17.70
C GLU A 130 3.31 13.35 -17.62
N ASN A 131 2.93 12.77 -18.77
CA ASN A 131 2.14 11.54 -18.82
C ASN A 131 2.90 10.34 -18.23
N ALA A 132 4.19 10.22 -18.49
CA ALA A 132 5.02 9.15 -17.93
C ALA A 132 5.14 9.28 -16.41
N VAL A 133 5.33 10.49 -15.89
CA VAL A 133 5.33 10.77 -14.43
C VAL A 133 3.99 10.36 -13.80
N ALA A 134 2.87 10.76 -14.40
CA ALA A 134 1.55 10.42 -13.90
C ALA A 134 1.33 8.89 -13.87
N GLN A 135 1.70 8.18 -14.93
CA GLN A 135 1.56 6.73 -15.03
C GLN A 135 2.43 6.00 -14.01
N GLU A 136 3.68 6.39 -13.82
CA GLU A 136 4.57 5.77 -12.85
C GLU A 136 4.11 6.05 -11.40
N SER A 137 3.62 7.26 -11.12
CA SER A 137 3.03 7.60 -9.83
C SER A 137 1.80 6.73 -9.51
N LEU A 138 0.89 6.54 -10.47
CA LEU A 138 -0.27 5.66 -10.32
C LEU A 138 0.13 4.18 -10.11
N LYS A 139 1.18 3.69 -10.77
CA LYS A 139 1.71 2.33 -10.54
C LYS A 139 2.25 2.16 -9.12
N LEU A 140 2.96 3.17 -8.62
CA LEU A 140 3.46 3.16 -7.24
C LEU A 140 2.33 3.22 -6.22
N GLU A 141 1.28 4.01 -6.47
CA GLU A 141 0.10 4.16 -5.61
C GLU A 141 -0.78 2.91 -5.60
N SER A 142 -0.84 2.18 -6.72
CA SER A 142 -1.73 1.02 -6.87
C SER A 142 -1.63 0.05 -5.69
N GLY A 143 -2.76 -0.46 -5.19
CA GLY A 143 -2.83 -1.40 -4.08
C GLY A 143 -2.80 -0.77 -2.68
N LEU A 144 -2.42 0.51 -2.50
CA LEU A 144 -2.49 1.18 -1.19
C LEU A 144 -3.93 1.31 -0.68
N ILE A 145 -4.91 1.28 -1.58
CA ILE A 145 -6.34 1.30 -1.23
C ILE A 145 -6.72 0.16 -0.29
N LEU A 146 -6.10 -1.03 -0.40
CA LEU A 146 -6.37 -2.16 0.48
C LEU A 146 -5.96 -1.87 1.92
N LEU A 147 -4.86 -1.14 2.12
CA LEU A 147 -4.43 -0.70 3.45
C LEU A 147 -5.37 0.39 4.00
N ALA A 148 -5.80 1.33 3.17
CA ALA A 148 -6.78 2.34 3.56
C ALA A 148 -8.10 1.71 4.03
N ILE A 149 -8.57 0.66 3.33
CA ILE A 149 -9.75 -0.11 3.72
C ILE A 149 -9.50 -0.85 5.05
N ALA A 150 -8.29 -1.41 5.26
CA ALA A 150 -7.95 -2.07 6.51
C ALA A 150 -7.97 -1.11 7.71
N VAL A 151 -7.44 0.10 7.53
CA VAL A 151 -7.41 1.15 8.55
C VAL A 151 -8.83 1.56 8.98
N SER A 152 -9.72 1.80 8.02
CA SER A 152 -11.09 2.24 8.31
C SER A 152 -12.04 1.09 8.61
N GLY A 153 -11.98 0.00 7.84
CA GLY A 153 -12.90 -1.12 7.94
C GLY A 153 -12.67 -2.01 9.17
N GLY A 154 -11.41 -2.18 9.59
CA GLY A 154 -11.07 -3.03 10.74
C GLY A 154 -11.85 -2.68 12.02
N PRO A 155 -11.81 -1.42 12.51
CA PRO A 155 -12.54 -1.02 13.70
C PRO A 155 -14.06 -1.15 13.55
N PHE A 156 -14.63 -0.85 12.37
CA PHE A 156 -16.05 -0.99 12.13
C PHE A 156 -16.52 -2.45 12.14
N LEU A 157 -15.72 -3.35 11.58
CA LEU A 157 -15.99 -4.78 11.65
C LEU A 157 -15.87 -5.31 13.08
N GLY A 158 -14.89 -4.83 13.84
CA GLY A 158 -14.77 -5.12 15.26
C GLY A 158 -15.98 -4.64 16.06
N LEU A 159 -16.43 -3.41 15.83
CA LEU A 159 -17.63 -2.85 16.46
C LEU A 159 -18.89 -3.64 16.08
N LEU A 160 -19.04 -4.01 14.80
CA LEU A 160 -20.15 -4.86 14.35
C LEU A 160 -20.18 -6.16 15.14
N GLY A 161 -19.02 -6.77 15.37
CA GLY A 161 -18.91 -8.00 16.17
C GLY A 161 -19.36 -7.82 17.63
N THR A 162 -19.03 -6.68 18.26
CA THR A 162 -19.49 -6.39 19.62
C THR A 162 -20.99 -6.17 19.67
N VAL A 163 -21.54 -5.36 18.79
CA VAL A 163 -22.99 -5.09 18.76
C VAL A 163 -23.77 -6.37 18.54
N TRP A 164 -23.37 -7.18 17.58
CA TRP A 164 -24.02 -8.45 17.28
C TRP A 164 -23.91 -9.45 18.44
N GLY A 165 -22.70 -9.62 19.00
CA GLY A 165 -22.45 -10.56 20.09
C GLY A 165 -23.22 -10.20 21.36
N VAL A 166 -23.28 -8.93 21.72
CA VAL A 166 -24.08 -8.45 22.84
C VAL A 166 -25.58 -8.66 22.58
N MET A 167 -26.06 -8.29 21.39
CA MET A 167 -27.46 -8.50 21.00
C MET A 167 -27.86 -9.99 21.07
N SER A 168 -27.03 -10.88 20.55
CA SER A 168 -27.24 -12.33 20.60
C SER A 168 -27.29 -12.84 22.05
N THR A 169 -26.38 -12.38 22.92
CA THR A 169 -26.33 -12.76 24.32
C THR A 169 -27.62 -12.39 25.06
N PHE A 170 -28.09 -11.16 24.87
CA PHE A 170 -29.38 -10.72 25.49
C PHE A 170 -30.58 -11.44 24.91
N GLY A 171 -30.60 -11.74 23.61
CA GLY A 171 -31.63 -12.50 22.93
C GLY A 171 -31.80 -13.93 23.53
N HIS A 172 -30.67 -14.61 23.78
CA HIS A 172 -30.70 -15.94 24.43
C HIS A 172 -31.24 -15.89 25.88
N ILE A 173 -30.88 -14.88 26.65
CA ILE A 173 -31.35 -14.71 28.01
C ILE A 173 -32.85 -14.43 28.07
N ALA A 174 -33.36 -13.60 27.17
CA ALA A 174 -34.78 -13.33 27.06
C ALA A 174 -35.60 -14.59 26.74
N GLN A 175 -35.05 -15.52 25.99
CA GLN A 175 -35.71 -16.82 25.72
C GLN A 175 -35.66 -17.80 26.91
N GLN A 176 -34.61 -17.75 27.72
CA GLN A 176 -34.43 -18.65 28.83
C GLN A 176 -35.16 -18.20 30.12
N GLY A 177 -35.65 -16.98 30.18
CA GLY A 177 -36.40 -16.41 31.29
C GLY A 177 -35.63 -16.24 32.61
N SER A 178 -34.30 -16.47 32.62
CA SER A 178 -33.43 -16.33 33.78
C SER A 178 -32.19 -15.50 33.44
N ALA A 179 -32.13 -14.29 33.99
CA ALA A 179 -30.99 -13.41 33.85
C ALA A 179 -29.97 -13.65 34.98
N SER A 180 -28.83 -14.29 34.68
CA SER A 180 -27.70 -14.35 35.61
C SER A 180 -26.46 -13.73 35.00
N LEU A 181 -25.68 -13.00 35.78
CA LEU A 181 -24.44 -12.39 35.35
C LEU A 181 -23.44 -13.43 34.82
N ALA A 182 -23.42 -14.62 35.44
CA ALA A 182 -22.60 -15.74 35.04
C ALA A 182 -22.94 -16.29 33.65
N ALA A 183 -24.22 -16.24 33.23
CA ALA A 183 -24.66 -16.66 31.91
C ALA A 183 -24.32 -15.62 30.83
N MET A 184 -24.25 -14.33 31.19
CA MET A 184 -23.98 -13.22 30.26
C MET A 184 -22.49 -13.01 29.99
N ALA A 185 -21.64 -13.17 31.01
CA ALA A 185 -20.24 -12.81 30.96
C ALA A 185 -19.44 -13.41 29.77
N PRO A 186 -19.57 -14.71 29.42
CA PRO A 186 -18.84 -15.29 28.33
C PRO A 186 -19.17 -14.68 26.94
N GLY A 187 -20.49 -14.45 26.71
CA GLY A 187 -20.95 -13.88 25.42
C GLY A 187 -20.51 -12.43 25.24
N VAL A 188 -20.62 -11.62 26.31
CA VAL A 188 -20.16 -10.21 26.28
C VAL A 188 -18.63 -10.14 26.12
N SER A 189 -17.87 -10.97 26.84
CA SER A 189 -16.41 -11.04 26.72
C SER A 189 -15.99 -11.42 25.31
N ALA A 190 -16.63 -12.42 24.71
CA ALA A 190 -16.37 -12.82 23.33
C ALA A 190 -16.68 -11.71 22.32
N ALA A 191 -17.75 -10.94 22.56
CA ALA A 191 -18.07 -9.78 21.73
C ALA A 191 -16.96 -8.72 21.81
N LEU A 192 -16.46 -8.38 22.99
CA LEU A 192 -15.39 -7.39 23.16
C LEU A 192 -14.08 -7.81 22.45
N VAL A 193 -13.76 -9.11 22.40
CA VAL A 193 -12.59 -9.63 21.67
C VAL A 193 -12.65 -9.29 20.19
N THR A 194 -13.83 -9.22 19.56
CA THR A 194 -13.94 -8.85 18.14
C THR A 194 -13.47 -7.43 17.87
N THR A 195 -13.74 -6.48 18.79
CA THR A 195 -13.24 -5.10 18.66
C THR A 195 -11.73 -5.05 18.83
N VAL A 196 -11.17 -5.78 19.78
CA VAL A 196 -9.72 -5.88 19.96
C VAL A 196 -9.08 -6.44 18.69
N ALA A 197 -9.65 -7.49 18.09
CA ALA A 197 -9.17 -8.06 16.83
C ALA A 197 -9.20 -7.03 15.69
N GLY A 198 -10.28 -6.25 15.56
CA GLY A 198 -10.39 -5.18 14.58
C GLY A 198 -9.31 -4.10 14.73
N LEU A 199 -9.03 -3.69 15.97
CA LEU A 199 -7.97 -2.72 16.28
C LEU A 199 -6.56 -3.27 16.01
N LEU A 200 -6.32 -4.55 16.30
CA LEU A 200 -5.04 -5.22 15.98
C LEU A 200 -4.74 -5.28 14.48
N VAL A 201 -5.76 -5.29 13.63
CA VAL A 201 -5.60 -5.18 12.17
C VAL A 201 -5.40 -3.72 11.76
N ALA A 202 -6.21 -2.81 12.30
CA ALA A 202 -6.24 -1.42 11.86
C ALA A 202 -4.99 -0.64 12.26
N ILE A 203 -4.50 -0.81 13.49
CA ILE A 203 -3.39 -0.01 14.01
C ILE A 203 -2.09 -0.22 13.21
N PRO A 204 -1.60 -1.46 12.99
CA PRO A 204 -0.41 -1.66 12.17
C PRO A 204 -0.61 -1.20 10.72
N SER A 205 -1.81 -1.43 10.15
CA SER A 205 -2.15 -0.99 8.80
C SER A 205 -2.10 0.53 8.66
N MET A 206 -2.53 1.27 9.69
CA MET A 206 -2.50 2.73 9.73
C MET A 206 -1.05 3.26 9.69
N PHE A 207 -0.17 2.71 10.50
CA PHE A 207 1.24 3.13 10.50
C PHE A 207 1.90 2.79 9.15
N GLY A 208 1.68 1.58 8.63
CA GLY A 208 2.22 1.16 7.34
C GLY A 208 1.69 2.01 6.19
N TYR A 209 0.38 2.26 6.14
CA TYR A 209 -0.25 3.11 5.14
C TYR A 209 0.31 4.53 5.13
N ASN A 210 0.37 5.19 6.29
CA ASN A 210 0.88 6.56 6.40
C ASN A 210 2.36 6.65 5.97
N TRP A 211 3.18 5.67 6.35
CA TRP A 211 4.58 5.62 5.93
C TRP A 211 4.72 5.41 4.41
N LEU A 212 3.91 4.53 3.81
CA LEU A 212 3.93 4.27 2.36
C LEU A 212 3.43 5.48 1.57
N VAL A 213 2.37 6.13 2.01
CA VAL A 213 1.85 7.36 1.37
C VAL A 213 2.87 8.48 1.43
N HIS A 214 3.56 8.66 2.56
CA HIS A 214 4.66 9.62 2.66
C HIS A 214 5.80 9.29 1.69
N THR A 215 6.22 8.03 1.63
CA THR A 215 7.28 7.57 0.72
C THR A 215 6.88 7.75 -0.75
N LEU A 216 5.63 7.44 -1.10
CA LEU A 216 5.06 7.66 -2.43
C LEU A 216 5.16 9.14 -2.82
N ARG A 217 4.73 10.05 -1.93
CA ARG A 217 4.79 11.49 -2.19
C ARG A 217 6.22 11.96 -2.48
N VAL A 218 7.20 11.50 -1.69
CA VAL A 218 8.60 11.83 -1.91
C VAL A 218 9.10 11.33 -3.27
N LEU A 219 8.76 10.10 -3.64
CA LEU A 219 9.12 9.54 -4.94
C LEU A 219 8.46 10.31 -6.10
N THR A 220 7.17 10.65 -5.98
CA THR A 220 6.46 11.42 -7.02
C THR A 220 7.12 12.79 -7.26
N VAL A 221 7.49 13.50 -6.19
CA VAL A 221 8.22 14.78 -6.29
C VAL A 221 9.60 14.58 -6.97
N GLU A 222 10.28 13.49 -6.66
CA GLU A 222 11.57 13.14 -7.32
C GLU A 222 11.38 12.91 -8.82
N LEU A 223 10.29 12.22 -9.22
CA LEU A 223 9.95 11.98 -10.63
C LEU A 223 9.64 13.29 -11.37
N ASP A 224 8.83 14.17 -10.75
CA ASP A 224 8.50 15.48 -11.31
C ASP A 224 9.74 16.36 -11.50
N ASN A 225 10.59 16.46 -10.48
CA ASN A 225 11.82 17.25 -10.56
C ASN A 225 12.75 16.73 -11.66
N PHE A 226 12.87 15.41 -11.80
CA PHE A 226 13.68 14.81 -12.86
C PHE A 226 13.10 15.08 -14.25
N ALA A 227 11.79 15.01 -14.42
CA ALA A 227 11.13 15.30 -15.69
C ALA A 227 11.37 16.77 -16.10
N GLN A 228 11.28 17.71 -15.16
CA GLN A 228 11.55 19.15 -15.41
C GLN A 228 13.04 19.39 -15.77
N GLU A 229 13.96 18.76 -15.03
CA GLU A 229 15.40 18.81 -15.34
C GLU A 229 15.68 18.28 -16.75
N LEU A 230 15.03 17.17 -17.12
CA LEU A 230 15.18 16.55 -18.41
C LEU A 230 14.65 17.43 -19.55
N VAL A 231 13.46 18.05 -19.35
CA VAL A 231 12.92 19.04 -20.31
C VAL A 231 13.91 20.16 -20.53
N SER A 232 14.39 20.78 -19.45
CA SER A 232 15.32 21.93 -19.55
C SER A 232 16.61 21.58 -20.28
N LYS A 233 17.16 20.37 -20.07
CA LYS A 233 18.33 19.89 -20.83
C LYS A 233 18.01 19.65 -22.30
N MET A 234 16.86 19.04 -22.61
CA MET A 234 16.42 18.80 -23.98
C MET A 234 16.18 20.13 -24.74
N GLU A 235 15.60 21.13 -24.09
CA GLU A 235 15.44 22.47 -24.64
C GLU A 235 16.79 23.11 -24.94
N THR A 236 17.73 23.06 -24.01
CA THR A 236 19.07 23.65 -24.18
C THR A 236 19.86 22.99 -25.35
N GLU A 237 19.72 21.66 -25.54
CA GLU A 237 20.46 20.92 -26.55
C GLU A 237 19.79 20.93 -27.95
N TYR A 238 18.45 20.96 -28.01
CA TYR A 238 17.70 20.66 -29.24
C TYR A 238 16.61 21.68 -29.60
N LEU A 239 16.35 22.73 -28.84
CA LEU A 239 15.38 23.76 -29.22
C LEU A 239 15.99 24.69 -30.24
N GLU A 240 15.26 24.97 -31.34
CA GLU A 240 15.59 26.01 -32.31
C GLU A 240 15.24 27.37 -31.75
N GLU A 241 16.21 28.31 -31.66
CA GLU A 241 16.01 29.69 -31.22
C GLU A 241 15.15 30.52 -32.19
#